data_3514eb53ccb0d7e0d71293baac14d59c
#
_entry.id   3514eb53ccb0d7e0d71293baac14d59c
#
_cell.length_a   1.000
_cell.length_b   1.000
_cell.length_c   1.000
_cell.angle_alpha   90.00
_cell.angle_beta   90.00
_cell.angle_gamma   90.00
#
_symmetry.space_group_name_H-M   'P 1'
#
loop_
_entity.id
_entity.type
_entity.pdbx_description
1 polymer ?
#
loop_
_entity_poly.entity_id
_entity_poly.type
_entity_poly.pdbx_seq_one_letter_code
_entity_poly.pdbx_strand_id
1 'polypeptide(L)'
;MIKNNISIEGISIKLLCYPRIWGYVFNPLSVFFIYDKNSNLISILYEVKNTFGEQHTYIFKLQKTDKLIQHKCKKKFHVSPFIEMDCTYFFKITKPGEKISVYIDQYDNENKLLVALQEGIKLNLNNKNLIKSNFFHPLMSYKIIFAIHFEAFRLWAKGIKFIKKKFKIRNNISIEN
;
A
#
# COMPACT_ATOMS: atom_id res chain seq x y z
N MET A 1 -3.50 11.54 14.47
CA MET A 1 -4.45 10.71 15.23
C MET A 1 -5.33 11.53 16.18
N ILE A 2 -4.81 12.54 16.82
CA ILE A 2 -5.56 13.40 17.77
C ILE A 2 -6.72 14.17 17.11
N LYS A 3 -6.64 14.47 15.81
CA LYS A 3 -7.71 15.18 15.08
C LYS A 3 -9.02 14.40 14.89
N ASN A 4 -9.08 13.11 15.24
CA ASN A 4 -10.22 12.23 14.93
C ASN A 4 -10.80 11.52 16.16
N ASN A 5 -10.60 12.03 17.38
CA ASN A 5 -11.13 11.47 18.64
C ASN A 5 -10.80 9.97 18.85
N ILE A 6 -9.67 9.50 18.35
CA ILE A 6 -9.20 8.16 18.67
C ILE A 6 -8.35 8.27 19.94
N SER A 7 -8.83 7.70 21.05
CA SER A 7 -8.01 7.55 22.26
C SER A 7 -6.75 6.76 21.90
N ILE A 8 -5.58 7.28 22.30
CA ILE A 8 -4.28 6.66 22.00
C ILE A 8 -3.92 5.60 23.03
N GLU A 9 -4.59 5.59 24.18
CA GLU A 9 -4.30 4.64 25.26
C GLU A 9 -4.68 3.20 24.85
N GLY A 10 -3.70 2.30 24.98
CA GLY A 10 -3.88 0.87 24.69
C GLY A 10 -3.94 0.51 23.20
N ILE A 11 -3.55 1.42 22.29
CA ILE A 11 -3.45 1.10 20.85
C ILE A 11 -2.17 0.32 20.58
N SER A 12 -2.29 -0.76 19.78
CA SER A 12 -1.15 -1.44 19.16
C SER A 12 -1.20 -1.33 17.65
N ILE A 13 -0.03 -1.22 17.02
CA ILE A 13 0.09 -1.04 15.56
C ILE A 13 0.98 -2.14 15.00
N LYS A 14 0.48 -2.87 14.01
CA LYS A 14 1.30 -3.78 13.19
C LYS A 14 1.53 -3.14 11.82
N LEU A 15 2.78 -3.15 11.37
CA LEU A 15 3.17 -2.58 10.09
C LEU A 15 3.59 -3.67 9.11
N LEU A 16 2.99 -3.66 7.92
CA LEU A 16 3.46 -4.42 6.76
C LEU A 16 4.20 -3.46 5.83
N CYS A 17 5.49 -3.68 5.64
CA CYS A 17 6.33 -2.90 4.74
C CYS A 17 7.55 -3.72 4.29
N TYR A 18 8.24 -3.27 3.24
CA TYR A 18 9.54 -3.83 2.89
C TYR A 18 10.63 -3.30 3.83
N PRO A 19 11.56 -4.15 4.27
CA PRO A 19 12.68 -3.72 5.11
C PRO A 19 13.70 -2.92 4.28
N ARG A 20 14.44 -2.05 4.97
CA ARG A 20 15.62 -1.39 4.39
C ARG A 20 16.75 -2.40 4.26
N ILE A 21 17.25 -2.61 3.06
CA ILE A 21 18.35 -3.52 2.76
C ILE A 21 19.46 -2.73 2.08
N TRP A 22 20.70 -2.84 2.54
CA TRP A 22 21.84 -2.10 2.00
C TRP A 22 21.63 -0.58 1.94
N GLY A 23 20.98 -0.03 2.96
CA GLY A 23 20.75 1.42 3.08
C GLY A 23 19.60 1.97 2.21
N TYR A 24 18.97 1.15 1.37
CA TYR A 24 17.89 1.57 0.49
C TYR A 24 16.57 0.84 0.77
N VAL A 25 15.48 1.57 0.67
CA VAL A 25 14.12 1.00 0.70
C VAL A 25 13.17 1.85 -0.16
N PHE A 26 12.34 1.16 -0.92
CA PHE A 26 11.18 1.75 -1.58
C PHE A 26 9.94 0.92 -1.22
N ASN A 27 9.01 1.54 -0.54
CA ASN A 27 7.72 0.97 -0.19
C ASN A 27 6.64 1.65 -1.03
N PRO A 28 6.20 1.07 -2.16
CA PRO A 28 5.08 1.61 -2.92
C PRO A 28 3.79 1.60 -2.11
N LEU A 29 3.67 0.64 -1.19
CA LEU A 29 2.58 0.50 -0.24
C LEU A 29 3.11 0.07 1.12
N SER A 30 2.72 0.80 2.18
CA SER A 30 2.84 0.34 3.57
C SER A 30 1.44 0.23 4.17
N VAL A 31 1.19 -0.82 4.94
CA VAL A 31 -0.13 -1.03 5.56
C VAL A 31 0.02 -1.05 7.07
N PHE A 32 -0.71 -0.18 7.75
CA PHE A 32 -0.76 -0.11 9.20
C PHE A 32 -2.08 -0.70 9.69
N PHE A 33 -2.00 -1.73 10.51
CA PHE A 33 -3.14 -2.38 11.16
C PHE A 33 -3.22 -1.85 12.59
N ILE A 34 -4.28 -1.12 12.90
CA ILE A 34 -4.49 -0.49 14.21
C ILE A 34 -5.42 -1.34 15.05
N TYR A 35 -4.95 -1.74 16.22
CA TYR A 35 -5.70 -2.56 17.18
C TYR A 35 -6.01 -1.76 18.44
N ASP A 36 -7.17 -1.98 19.02
CA ASP A 36 -7.56 -1.46 20.32
C ASP A 36 -6.90 -2.26 21.48
N LYS A 37 -7.17 -1.84 22.73
CA LYS A 37 -6.69 -2.51 23.96
C LYS A 37 -7.15 -3.97 24.08
N ASN A 38 -8.23 -4.34 23.42
CA ASN A 38 -8.78 -5.70 23.43
C ASN A 38 -8.27 -6.53 22.23
N SER A 39 -7.25 -6.04 21.51
CA SER A 39 -6.70 -6.66 20.31
C SER A 39 -7.69 -6.79 19.15
N ASN A 40 -8.76 -5.98 19.13
CA ASN A 40 -9.64 -5.88 17.97
C ASN A 40 -9.01 -4.95 16.93
N LEU A 41 -9.03 -5.35 15.67
CA LEU A 41 -8.60 -4.50 14.57
C LEU A 41 -9.69 -3.43 14.31
N ILE A 42 -9.35 -2.16 14.54
CA ILE A 42 -10.30 -1.04 14.49
C ILE A 42 -10.09 -0.14 13.27
N SER A 43 -8.91 -0.16 12.66
CA SER A 43 -8.64 0.65 11.48
C SER A 43 -7.50 0.07 10.66
N ILE A 44 -7.52 0.34 9.35
CA ILE A 44 -6.40 0.05 8.45
C ILE A 44 -6.03 1.34 7.72
N LEU A 45 -4.72 1.62 7.66
CA LEU A 45 -4.17 2.73 6.90
C LEU A 45 -3.32 2.16 5.76
N TYR A 46 -3.61 2.61 4.54
CA TYR A 46 -2.81 2.31 3.36
C TYR A 46 -1.99 3.55 2.99
N GLU A 47 -0.71 3.53 3.28
CA GLU A 47 0.22 4.58 2.88
C GLU A 47 0.81 4.23 1.51
N VAL A 48 0.42 4.99 0.51
CA VAL A 48 0.87 4.82 -0.88
C VAL A 48 1.95 5.84 -1.18
N LYS A 49 3.06 5.39 -1.77
CA LYS A 49 4.17 6.25 -2.22
C LYS A 49 4.37 6.16 -3.72
N ASN A 50 4.66 7.28 -4.33
CA ASN A 50 5.08 7.34 -5.73
C ASN A 50 6.62 7.43 -5.84
N THR A 51 7.12 7.33 -7.07
CA THR A 51 8.56 7.47 -7.37
C THR A 51 9.05 8.92 -7.34
N PHE A 52 8.15 9.90 -7.15
CA PHE A 52 8.47 11.33 -7.07
C PHE A 52 8.73 11.81 -5.64
N GLY A 53 8.79 10.89 -4.65
CA GLY A 53 9.03 11.20 -3.25
C GLY A 53 7.81 11.69 -2.48
N GLU A 54 6.61 11.54 -3.03
CA GLU A 54 5.36 11.92 -2.38
C GLU A 54 4.65 10.72 -1.81
N GLN A 55 3.77 10.95 -0.83
CA GLN A 55 2.95 9.91 -0.21
C GLN A 55 1.55 10.41 0.11
N HIS A 56 0.60 9.47 0.18
CA HIS A 56 -0.77 9.70 0.60
C HIS A 56 -1.28 8.51 1.42
N THR A 57 -2.02 8.78 2.49
CA THR A 57 -2.55 7.76 3.38
C THR A 57 -4.07 7.71 3.30
N TYR A 58 -4.61 6.57 2.89
CA TYR A 58 -6.04 6.26 2.97
C TYR A 58 -6.33 5.57 4.29
N ILE A 59 -7.25 6.12 5.08
CA ILE A 59 -7.64 5.60 6.40
C ILE A 59 -9.04 5.02 6.31
N PHE A 60 -9.19 3.75 6.67
CA PHE A 60 -10.47 3.07 6.77
C PHE A 60 -10.73 2.64 8.20
N LYS A 61 -11.88 3.03 8.75
CA LYS A 61 -12.38 2.54 10.03
C LYS A 61 -13.11 1.22 9.79
N LEU A 62 -12.88 0.24 10.68
CA LEU A 62 -13.53 -1.06 10.62
C LEU A 62 -14.70 -1.09 11.59
N GLN A 63 -15.84 -1.55 11.09
CA GLN A 63 -17.01 -1.84 11.92
C GLN A 63 -16.93 -3.26 12.29
N LYS A 64 -16.77 -4.13 12.82
CA LYS A 64 -16.66 -5.56 13.10
C LYS A 64 -16.25 -6.47 11.94
N THR A 65 -15.56 -7.52 12.22
CA THR A 65 -14.44 -8.04 11.47
C THR A 65 -14.70 -9.34 10.76
N ASP A 66 -14.74 -9.29 9.44
CA ASP A 66 -14.62 -10.46 8.58
C ASP A 66 -13.16 -10.94 8.44
N LYS A 67 -12.95 -12.18 8.04
CA LYS A 67 -11.61 -12.71 7.75
C LYS A 67 -10.96 -11.97 6.57
N LEU A 68 -11.76 -11.58 5.58
CA LEU A 68 -11.37 -10.79 4.43
C LEU A 68 -11.98 -9.39 4.55
N ILE A 69 -11.12 -8.40 4.59
CA ILE A 69 -11.51 -7.00 4.71
C ILE A 69 -11.48 -6.38 3.33
N GLN A 70 -12.56 -5.69 2.95
CA GLN A 70 -12.69 -5.04 1.66
C GLN A 70 -12.97 -3.55 1.84
N HIS A 71 -12.24 -2.74 1.08
CA HIS A 71 -12.40 -1.30 1.07
C HIS A 71 -12.49 -0.77 -0.34
N LYS A 72 -13.26 0.31 -0.52
CA LYS A 72 -13.39 1.01 -1.79
C LYS A 72 -13.18 2.50 -1.57
N CYS A 73 -12.38 3.15 -2.40
CA CYS A 73 -12.27 4.61 -2.38
C CYS A 73 -11.92 5.18 -3.75
N LYS A 74 -12.22 6.46 -3.94
CA LYS A 74 -11.73 7.19 -5.11
C LYS A 74 -10.23 7.44 -5.00
N LYS A 75 -9.53 7.37 -6.11
CA LYS A 75 -8.11 7.72 -6.20
C LYS A 75 -7.92 9.19 -5.91
N LYS A 76 -7.14 9.50 -4.86
CA LYS A 76 -6.81 10.87 -4.44
C LYS A 76 -5.33 11.20 -4.61
N PHE A 77 -4.54 10.23 -5.08
CA PHE A 77 -3.10 10.34 -5.17
C PHE A 77 -2.56 9.98 -6.57
N HIS A 78 -1.71 10.85 -7.12
CA HIS A 78 -1.08 10.62 -8.42
C HIS A 78 0.12 9.69 -8.28
N VAL A 79 -0.05 8.44 -8.66
CA VAL A 79 0.98 7.39 -8.56
C VAL A 79 1.72 7.19 -9.86
N SER A 80 1.01 7.22 -10.99
CA SER A 80 1.57 6.96 -12.33
C SER A 80 1.20 8.08 -13.30
N PRO A 81 2.13 8.50 -14.16
CA PRO A 81 1.85 9.51 -15.19
C PRO A 81 1.04 8.97 -16.38
N PHE A 82 0.67 7.69 -16.37
CA PHE A 82 -0.09 7.05 -17.45
C PHE A 82 -1.52 6.68 -17.06
N ILE A 83 -1.91 6.93 -15.82
CA ILE A 83 -3.25 6.59 -15.31
C ILE A 83 -3.89 7.84 -14.71
N GLU A 84 -5.09 8.16 -15.19
CA GLU A 84 -5.84 9.33 -14.76
C GLU A 84 -6.24 9.28 -13.27
N MET A 85 -6.71 10.43 -12.76
CA MET A 85 -7.13 10.54 -11.36
C MET A 85 -8.56 10.05 -11.15
N ASP A 86 -9.41 10.07 -12.19
CA ASP A 86 -10.78 9.57 -12.08
C ASP A 86 -10.83 8.04 -12.11
N CYS A 87 -10.34 7.47 -11.04
CA CYS A 87 -10.26 6.03 -10.83
C CYS A 87 -10.73 5.66 -9.42
N THR A 88 -11.10 4.40 -9.27
CA THR A 88 -11.50 3.81 -8.01
C THR A 88 -10.57 2.67 -7.62
N TYR A 89 -10.11 2.66 -6.37
CA TYR A 89 -9.38 1.56 -5.78
C TYR A 89 -10.31 0.63 -5.02
N PHE A 90 -10.08 -0.67 -5.18
CA PHE A 90 -10.66 -1.74 -4.37
C PHE A 90 -9.53 -2.49 -3.67
N PHE A 91 -9.49 -2.38 -2.35
CA PHE A 91 -8.54 -3.09 -1.52
C PHE A 91 -9.21 -4.34 -0.95
N LYS A 92 -8.52 -5.47 -1.03
CA LYS A 92 -8.89 -6.70 -0.33
C LYS A 92 -7.68 -7.14 0.49
N ILE A 93 -7.85 -7.30 1.80
CA ILE A 93 -6.74 -7.61 2.68
C ILE A 93 -7.16 -8.63 3.74
N THR A 94 -6.26 -9.58 4.02
CA THR A 94 -6.42 -10.49 5.16
C THR A 94 -5.80 -9.87 6.42
N LYS A 95 -6.30 -10.23 7.59
CA LYS A 95 -5.65 -9.88 8.85
C LYS A 95 -4.25 -10.51 8.92
N PRO A 96 -3.27 -9.82 9.54
CA PRO A 96 -1.96 -10.43 9.80
C PRO A 96 -2.08 -11.72 10.62
N GLY A 97 -1.60 -12.82 10.05
CA GLY A 97 -1.62 -14.17 10.62
C GLY A 97 -0.47 -15.00 10.05
N GLU A 98 -0.67 -16.29 9.89
CA GLU A 98 0.31 -17.19 9.25
C GLU A 98 0.53 -16.85 7.76
N LYS A 99 -0.51 -16.31 7.13
CA LYS A 99 -0.45 -15.76 5.77
C LYS A 99 -1.05 -14.37 5.76
N ILE A 100 -0.52 -13.51 4.90
CA ILE A 100 -1.06 -12.20 4.61
C ILE A 100 -1.18 -12.02 3.11
N SER A 101 -2.29 -11.42 2.67
CA SER A 101 -2.52 -11.07 1.28
C SER A 101 -3.09 -9.66 1.22
N VAL A 102 -2.52 -8.84 0.37
CA VAL A 102 -2.99 -7.50 0.03
C VAL A 102 -3.23 -7.47 -1.47
N TYR A 103 -4.46 -7.30 -1.86
CA TYR A 103 -4.89 -7.24 -3.24
C TYR A 103 -5.50 -5.86 -3.52
N ILE A 104 -5.07 -5.22 -4.59
CA ILE A 104 -5.54 -3.91 -5.01
C ILE A 104 -5.93 -3.96 -6.46
N ASP A 105 -7.21 -3.71 -6.74
CA ASP A 105 -7.71 -3.44 -8.08
C ASP A 105 -7.88 -1.93 -8.27
N GLN A 106 -7.50 -1.44 -9.42
CA GLN A 106 -7.81 -0.08 -9.86
C GLN A 106 -8.68 -0.12 -11.11
N TYR A 107 -9.79 0.59 -11.06
CA TYR A 107 -10.74 0.74 -12.16
C TYR A 107 -10.83 2.19 -12.60
N ASP A 108 -10.99 2.38 -13.89
CA ASP A 108 -11.51 3.58 -14.50
C ASP A 108 -12.95 3.25 -14.94
N ASN A 109 -13.93 4.00 -14.50
CA ASN A 109 -15.35 3.71 -14.78
C ASN A 109 -15.67 2.20 -14.73
N GLU A 110 -15.63 1.49 -15.85
CA GLU A 110 -15.97 0.07 -15.98
C GLU A 110 -14.77 -0.85 -16.22
N ASN A 111 -13.62 -0.30 -16.62
CA ASN A 111 -12.45 -1.09 -17.00
C ASN A 111 -11.47 -1.27 -15.84
N LYS A 112 -11.00 -2.51 -15.66
CA LYS A 112 -9.91 -2.79 -14.74
C LYS A 112 -8.59 -2.39 -15.40
N LEU A 113 -7.92 -1.39 -14.82
CA LEU A 113 -6.67 -0.83 -15.35
C LEU A 113 -5.42 -1.49 -14.75
N LEU A 114 -5.50 -1.86 -13.47
CA LEU A 114 -4.34 -2.36 -12.73
C LEU A 114 -4.77 -3.36 -11.68
N VAL A 115 -3.95 -4.39 -11.52
CA VAL A 115 -4.01 -5.35 -10.41
C VAL A 115 -2.66 -5.36 -9.74
N ALA A 116 -2.64 -5.18 -8.43
CA ALA A 116 -1.45 -5.37 -7.60
C ALA A 116 -1.75 -6.40 -6.52
N LEU A 117 -0.83 -7.34 -6.33
CA LEU A 117 -0.93 -8.40 -5.32
C LEU A 117 0.38 -8.46 -4.55
N GLN A 118 0.27 -8.47 -3.22
CA GLN A 118 1.37 -8.75 -2.31
C GLN A 118 0.95 -9.87 -1.36
N GLU A 119 1.69 -10.95 -1.35
CA GLU A 119 1.46 -12.08 -0.45
C GLU A 119 2.69 -12.36 0.39
N GLY A 120 2.47 -12.88 1.58
CA GLY A 120 3.53 -13.25 2.49
C GLY A 120 3.13 -14.39 3.42
N ILE A 121 4.13 -15.16 3.83
CA ILE A 121 4.02 -16.22 4.84
C ILE A 121 4.84 -15.77 6.05
N LYS A 122 4.27 -15.94 7.23
CA LYS A 122 4.94 -15.63 8.49
C LYS A 122 6.11 -16.58 8.71
N LEU A 123 7.25 -16.02 9.00
CA LEU A 123 8.46 -16.74 9.41
C LEU A 123 8.91 -16.25 10.78
N ASN A 124 9.51 -17.14 11.57
CA ASN A 124 10.15 -16.75 12.81
C ASN A 124 11.32 -15.80 12.52
N LEU A 125 11.39 -14.70 13.26
CA LEU A 125 12.48 -13.73 13.14
C LEU A 125 13.73 -14.29 13.82
N ASN A 126 14.63 -14.85 13.02
CA ASN A 126 15.95 -15.32 13.44
C ASN A 126 16.98 -15.08 12.33
N ASN A 127 18.26 -15.14 12.67
CA ASN A 127 19.35 -14.86 11.73
C ASN A 127 19.31 -15.75 10.50
N LYS A 128 18.98 -17.05 10.67
CA LYS A 128 18.88 -18.02 9.55
C LYS A 128 17.82 -17.60 8.53
N ASN A 129 16.62 -17.24 9.00
CA ASN A 129 15.52 -16.81 8.14
C ASN A 129 15.79 -15.44 7.51
N LEU A 130 16.44 -14.53 8.23
CA LEU A 130 16.86 -13.23 7.69
C LEU A 130 17.87 -13.38 6.55
N ILE A 131 18.92 -14.17 6.76
CA ILE A 131 19.94 -14.45 5.73
C ILE A 131 19.29 -15.15 4.52
N LYS A 132 18.47 -16.18 4.77
CA LYS A 132 17.73 -16.89 3.72
C LYS A 132 16.85 -15.95 2.92
N SER A 133 16.05 -15.12 3.58
CA SER A 133 15.17 -14.15 2.94
C SER A 133 15.94 -13.14 2.10
N ASN A 134 17.06 -12.63 2.60
CA ASN A 134 17.92 -11.70 1.87
C ASN A 134 18.58 -12.38 0.65
N PHE A 135 18.92 -13.66 0.74
CA PHE A 135 19.50 -14.41 -0.38
C PHE A 135 18.48 -14.70 -1.48
N PHE A 136 17.23 -15.08 -1.13
CA PHE A 136 16.17 -15.36 -2.11
C PHE A 136 15.52 -14.11 -2.69
N HIS A 137 15.54 -13.00 -1.95
CA HIS A 137 14.97 -11.71 -2.37
C HIS A 137 16.00 -10.57 -2.35
N PRO A 138 17.19 -10.78 -2.98
CA PRO A 138 18.21 -9.75 -2.97
C PRO A 138 17.70 -8.51 -3.71
N LEU A 139 18.00 -7.34 -3.15
CA LEU A 139 17.71 -6.05 -3.78
C LEU A 139 16.24 -5.85 -4.18
N MET A 140 15.29 -6.36 -3.35
CA MET A 140 13.86 -6.30 -3.67
C MET A 140 13.40 -4.87 -4.04
N SER A 141 13.79 -3.86 -3.25
CA SER A 141 13.44 -2.47 -3.52
C SER A 141 13.98 -1.96 -4.87
N TYR A 142 15.17 -2.39 -5.26
CA TYR A 142 15.74 -2.05 -6.58
C TYR A 142 14.99 -2.75 -7.71
N LYS A 143 14.60 -4.01 -7.54
CA LYS A 143 13.78 -4.74 -8.52
C LYS A 143 12.43 -4.06 -8.74
N ILE A 144 11.79 -3.62 -7.66
CA ILE A 144 10.49 -2.92 -7.73
C ILE A 144 10.65 -1.59 -8.48
N ILE A 145 11.64 -0.79 -8.13
CA ILE A 145 11.89 0.49 -8.80
C ILE A 145 12.20 0.28 -10.29
N PHE A 146 13.05 -0.68 -10.61
CA PHE A 146 13.38 -1.01 -12.00
C PHE A 146 12.12 -1.46 -12.77
N ALA A 147 11.31 -2.35 -12.20
CA ALA A 147 10.09 -2.82 -12.84
C ALA A 147 9.08 -1.68 -13.11
N ILE A 148 8.94 -0.73 -12.15
CA ILE A 148 8.08 0.46 -12.32
C ILE A 148 8.56 1.32 -13.50
N HIS A 149 9.87 1.61 -13.58
CA HIS A 149 10.41 2.43 -14.67
C HIS A 149 10.39 1.70 -16.01
N PHE A 150 10.65 0.39 -16.02
CA PHE A 150 10.56 -0.44 -17.22
C PHE A 150 9.13 -0.47 -17.77
N GLU A 151 8.13 -0.65 -16.90
CA GLU A 151 6.72 -0.61 -17.34
C GLU A 151 6.32 0.80 -17.82
N ALA A 152 6.77 1.85 -17.15
CA ALA A 152 6.58 3.22 -17.61
C ALA A 152 7.17 3.46 -19.01
N PHE A 153 8.38 2.96 -19.27
CA PHE A 153 9.01 3.00 -20.58
C PHE A 153 8.20 2.23 -21.63
N ARG A 154 7.72 1.02 -21.30
CA ARG A 154 6.85 0.23 -22.21
C ARG A 154 5.57 0.96 -22.57
N LEU A 155 4.90 1.58 -21.61
CA LEU A 155 3.68 2.36 -21.83
C LEU A 155 3.96 3.58 -22.73
N TRP A 156 5.05 4.28 -22.48
CA TRP A 156 5.51 5.38 -23.33
C TRP A 156 5.81 4.92 -24.76
N ALA A 157 6.54 3.83 -24.95
CA ALA A 157 6.87 3.25 -26.25
C ALA A 157 5.62 2.79 -27.03
N LYS A 158 4.54 2.42 -26.33
CA LYS A 158 3.23 2.13 -26.94
C LYS A 158 2.41 3.39 -27.28
N GLY A 159 2.96 4.59 -27.11
CA GLY A 159 2.29 5.85 -27.42
C GLY A 159 1.20 6.27 -26.42
N ILE A 160 1.18 5.68 -25.22
CA ILE A 160 0.20 6.09 -24.19
C ILE A 160 0.55 7.51 -23.73
N LYS A 161 -0.45 8.39 -23.72
CA LYS A 161 -0.27 9.81 -23.39
C LYS A 161 0.23 10.00 -21.97
N PHE A 162 1.25 10.84 -21.83
CA PHE A 162 1.77 11.26 -20.53
C PHE A 162 0.85 12.29 -19.89
N ILE A 163 0.32 11.97 -18.72
CA ILE A 163 -0.58 12.83 -17.96
C ILE A 163 0.25 13.67 -17.00
N LYS A 164 0.37 14.95 -17.27
CA LYS A 164 1.07 15.88 -16.36
C LYS A 164 0.29 16.01 -15.06
N LYS A 165 0.98 15.90 -13.95
CA LYS A 165 0.44 16.16 -12.63
C LYS A 165 -0.07 17.61 -12.53
N LYS A 166 -1.38 17.79 -12.34
CA LYS A 166 -2.01 19.13 -12.33
C LYS A 166 -1.86 19.88 -11.01
N PHE A 167 -1.69 19.19 -9.86
CA PHE A 167 -1.68 19.84 -8.53
C PHE A 167 -0.72 19.16 -7.55
N LYS A 168 -0.12 19.96 -6.64
CA LYS A 168 0.46 19.43 -5.40
C LYS A 168 -0.67 19.01 -4.47
N ILE A 169 -0.57 17.83 -3.88
CA ILE A 169 -1.55 17.35 -2.91
C ILE A 169 -1.41 18.20 -1.65
N ARG A 170 -2.46 18.94 -1.29
CA ARG A 170 -2.49 19.74 -0.05
C ARG A 170 -2.71 18.88 1.20
N ASN A 171 -3.45 17.77 1.08
CA ASN A 171 -3.73 16.84 2.17
C ASN A 171 -3.14 15.47 1.87
N ASN A 172 -2.18 15.05 2.68
CA ASN A 172 -1.53 13.73 2.55
C ASN A 172 -2.35 12.60 3.20
N ILE A 173 -3.53 12.88 3.71
CA ILE A 173 -4.39 11.93 4.44
C ILE A 173 -5.82 12.09 3.99
N SER A 174 -6.49 10.98 3.70
CA SER A 174 -7.94 10.91 3.50
C SER A 174 -8.57 9.86 4.41
N ILE A 175 -9.72 10.20 4.98
CA ILE A 175 -10.54 9.28 5.76
C ILE A 175 -11.66 8.84 4.85
N GLU A 176 -11.79 7.52 4.73
CA GLU A 176 -12.79 6.87 3.88
C GLU A 176 -13.78 6.12 4.79
N ASN A 177 -15.04 6.11 4.42
CA ASN A 177 -16.12 5.42 5.14
C ASN A 177 -16.47 4.10 4.47
#